data_34f93b925b303c09e0e1af6dc933d81b
#
_entry.id   34f93b925b303c09e0e1af6dc933d81b
#
_cell.length_a   1.000
_cell.length_b   1.000
_cell.length_c   1.000
_cell.angle_alpha   90.00
_cell.angle_beta   90.00
_cell.angle_gamma   90.00
#
_symmetry.space_group_name_H-M   'P 1'
#
loop_
_entity.id
_entity.type
_entity.pdbx_description
1 polymer ?
#
loop_
_entity_poly.entity_id
_entity_poly.type
_entity_poly.pdbx_seq_one_letter_code
_entity_poly.pdbx_strand_id
1 'polypeptide(L)'
;RITPLIPHARIMVVSGASHVEELKHQLPELSDHQVVSEPMARNTAACVALAAYKLRKSDPDAIMVVLPADHLIRKVPEFVKALRLAVDIVAQGAYLLTFGIVPNRPETGYGYIKIGDPCSETGSNSVYKVAQFVEKPDVATAESYVASGRYMWNSGMFVWKASDIIASLDTHLPQLSNAIREIFPLLGTAEEPAAIRRAYEKIPAISIDHGVMEKADNVLCMPIDVDWNDVGTWASLESVWGCDGDGNAVQGQVVSVQSRDCIVSSPHKLATLIGAENLIIVDTSDALMICRKDHAQDIKKLQEILKVKGYEHLL
;
A
#
# COMPACT_ATOMS: atom_id res chain seq x y z
N ARG A 1 6.37 9.74 -8.91
CA ARG A 1 5.01 10.33 -8.92
C ARG A 1 4.82 11.50 -7.96
N ILE A 2 5.62 11.60 -6.88
CA ILE A 2 5.48 12.67 -5.87
C ILE A 2 6.56 13.76 -5.97
N THR A 3 7.63 13.58 -6.71
CA THR A 3 8.74 14.51 -6.85
C THR A 3 8.35 15.92 -7.34
N PRO A 4 7.27 16.12 -8.13
CA PRO A 4 6.80 17.47 -8.45
C PRO A 4 6.29 18.25 -7.24
N LEU A 5 5.96 17.58 -6.13
CA LEU A 5 5.45 18.19 -4.90
C LEU A 5 6.45 18.10 -3.74
N ILE A 6 7.13 16.96 -3.60
CA ILE A 6 7.99 16.63 -2.46
C ILE A 6 9.42 16.43 -2.97
N PRO A 7 10.40 17.29 -2.58
CA PRO A 7 11.78 17.13 -2.96
C PRO A 7 12.37 15.82 -2.37
N HIS A 8 13.35 15.23 -3.07
CA HIS A 8 13.98 13.96 -2.68
C HIS A 8 14.48 13.97 -1.23
N ALA A 9 15.02 15.10 -0.77
CA ALA A 9 15.49 15.25 0.63
C ALA A 9 14.39 15.09 1.70
N ARG A 10 13.11 15.13 1.32
CA ARG A 10 11.95 14.92 2.21
C ARG A 10 11.25 13.58 1.99
N ILE A 11 11.85 12.67 1.24
CA ILE A 11 11.34 11.32 1.03
C ILE A 11 12.03 10.40 2.01
N MET A 12 11.27 9.58 2.71
CA MET A 12 11.74 8.49 3.57
C MET A 12 11.13 7.18 3.05
N VAL A 13 11.93 6.14 2.93
CA VAL A 13 11.46 4.80 2.57
C VAL A 13 11.66 3.88 3.77
N VAL A 14 10.58 3.24 4.22
CA VAL A 14 10.62 2.25 5.30
C VAL A 14 10.40 0.88 4.68
N SER A 15 11.32 -0.05 4.92
CA SER A 15 11.30 -1.38 4.32
C SER A 15 11.93 -2.43 5.22
N GLY A 16 11.60 -3.70 4.99
CA GLY A 16 12.25 -4.81 5.68
C GLY A 16 13.75 -4.88 5.39
N ALA A 17 14.53 -5.32 6.37
CA ALA A 17 16.00 -5.38 6.28
C ALA A 17 16.52 -6.16 5.07
N SER A 18 15.79 -7.18 4.60
CA SER A 18 16.13 -7.99 3.42
C SER A 18 16.10 -7.22 2.09
N HIS A 19 15.39 -6.08 2.03
CA HIS A 19 15.21 -5.32 0.79
C HIS A 19 16.06 -4.04 0.73
N VAL A 20 16.81 -3.73 1.78
CA VAL A 20 17.55 -2.45 1.87
C VAL A 20 18.60 -2.31 0.78
N GLU A 21 19.38 -3.35 0.47
CA GLU A 21 20.42 -3.30 -0.55
C GLU A 21 19.83 -3.09 -1.95
N GLU A 22 18.76 -3.82 -2.29
CA GLU A 22 18.04 -3.64 -3.54
C GLU A 22 17.43 -2.24 -3.66
N LEU A 23 16.88 -1.73 -2.56
CA LEU A 23 16.29 -0.39 -2.49
C LEU A 23 17.34 0.70 -2.74
N LYS A 24 18.55 0.57 -2.16
CA LYS A 24 19.67 1.48 -2.42
C LYS A 24 20.16 1.41 -3.87
N HIS A 25 20.11 0.22 -4.48
CA HIS A 25 20.46 0.05 -5.87
C HIS A 25 19.44 0.74 -6.80
N GLN A 26 18.14 0.63 -6.50
CA GLN A 26 17.08 1.23 -7.31
C GLN A 26 16.89 2.74 -7.07
N LEU A 27 17.23 3.23 -5.88
CA LEU A 27 17.07 4.64 -5.47
C LEU A 27 18.39 5.23 -4.98
N PRO A 28 19.41 5.32 -5.84
CA PRO A 28 20.76 5.77 -5.45
C PRO A 28 20.79 7.26 -5.03
N GLU A 29 19.74 8.02 -5.35
CA GLU A 29 19.58 9.42 -4.94
C GLU A 29 19.16 9.58 -3.47
N LEU A 30 18.70 8.53 -2.81
CA LEU A 30 18.37 8.56 -1.39
C LEU A 30 19.61 8.31 -0.53
N SER A 31 19.78 9.14 0.47
CA SER A 31 20.84 8.96 1.47
C SER A 31 20.46 7.89 2.50
N ASP A 32 21.47 7.32 3.16
CA ASP A 32 21.25 6.23 4.13
C ASP A 32 20.25 6.56 5.24
N HIS A 33 20.17 7.82 5.68
CA HIS A 33 19.24 8.23 6.73
C HIS A 33 17.77 8.29 6.26
N GLN A 34 17.53 8.29 4.94
CA GLN A 34 16.19 8.26 4.32
C GLN A 34 15.67 6.83 4.12
N VAL A 35 16.54 5.84 4.21
CA VAL A 35 16.17 4.42 4.14
C VAL A 35 16.10 3.86 5.56
N VAL A 36 14.90 3.60 6.03
CA VAL A 36 14.64 3.08 7.37
C VAL A 36 14.40 1.58 7.30
N SER A 37 15.26 0.81 7.97
CA SER A 37 15.19 -0.64 7.96
C SER A 37 14.37 -1.18 9.13
N GLU A 38 13.33 -1.97 8.83
CA GLU A 38 12.59 -2.75 9.82
C GLU A 38 13.28 -4.11 10.02
N PRO A 39 13.63 -4.48 11.26
CA PRO A 39 14.35 -5.73 11.53
C PRO A 39 13.49 -6.99 11.37
N MET A 40 12.17 -6.84 11.41
CA MET A 40 11.17 -7.90 11.23
C MET A 40 9.82 -7.32 10.84
N ALA A 41 9.00 -8.09 10.16
CA ALA A 41 7.67 -7.68 9.74
C ALA A 41 6.73 -7.52 10.95
N ARG A 42 6.16 -6.33 11.15
CA ARG A 42 5.17 -5.99 12.19
C ARG A 42 3.93 -5.30 11.63
N ASN A 43 3.70 -5.44 10.33
CA ASN A 43 2.62 -4.78 9.61
C ASN A 43 2.73 -3.23 9.64
N THR A 44 1.78 -2.52 9.04
CA THR A 44 1.90 -1.09 8.70
C THR A 44 1.88 -0.14 9.92
N ALA A 45 1.27 -0.51 11.05
CA ALA A 45 1.26 0.38 12.22
C ALA A 45 2.66 0.61 12.81
N ALA A 46 3.52 -0.41 12.85
CA ALA A 46 4.90 -0.28 13.33
C ALA A 46 5.74 0.61 12.41
N CYS A 47 5.61 0.40 11.09
CA CYS A 47 6.24 1.21 10.04
C CYS A 47 5.87 2.70 10.19
N VAL A 48 4.56 2.99 10.26
CA VAL A 48 4.02 4.35 10.42
C VAL A 48 4.51 4.99 11.72
N ALA A 49 4.46 4.26 12.83
CA ALA A 49 4.91 4.77 14.12
C ALA A 49 6.39 5.14 14.10
N LEU A 50 7.25 4.26 13.60
CA LEU A 50 8.69 4.53 13.51
C LEU A 50 8.98 5.76 12.66
N ALA A 51 8.34 5.87 11.49
CA ALA A 51 8.47 7.03 10.61
C ALA A 51 7.99 8.32 11.30
N ALA A 52 6.83 8.28 11.98
CA ALA A 52 6.26 9.44 12.67
C ALA A 52 7.20 9.97 13.77
N TYR A 53 7.75 9.07 14.60
CA TYR A 53 8.69 9.48 15.65
C TYR A 53 10.02 10.01 15.08
N LYS A 54 10.53 9.42 13.99
CA LYS A 54 11.73 9.95 13.31
C LYS A 54 11.49 11.35 12.75
N LEU A 55 10.38 11.56 12.06
CA LEU A 55 10.02 12.88 11.50
C LEU A 55 9.81 13.91 12.59
N ARG A 56 9.07 13.57 13.66
CA ARG A 56 8.85 14.47 14.80
C ARG A 56 10.14 14.91 15.48
N LYS A 57 11.17 14.05 15.48
CA LYS A 57 12.49 14.41 16.04
C LYS A 57 13.17 15.51 15.24
N SER A 58 12.98 15.50 13.91
CA SER A 58 13.57 16.48 13.00
C SER A 58 12.71 17.74 12.83
N ASP A 59 11.38 17.57 12.82
CA ASP A 59 10.40 18.63 12.63
C ASP A 59 9.14 18.31 13.45
N PRO A 60 8.89 19.03 14.56
CA PRO A 60 7.71 18.80 15.41
C PRO A 60 6.37 18.99 14.70
N ASP A 61 6.34 19.83 13.65
CA ASP A 61 5.15 20.18 12.87
C ASP A 61 5.06 19.41 11.55
N ALA A 62 5.88 18.38 11.38
CA ALA A 62 5.94 17.60 10.14
C ALA A 62 4.55 17.02 9.76
N ILE A 63 4.16 17.25 8.50
CA ILE A 63 3.04 16.56 7.86
C ILE A 63 3.59 15.36 7.09
N MET A 64 3.03 14.19 7.37
CA MET A 64 3.38 12.93 6.72
C MET A 64 2.41 12.65 5.58
N VAL A 65 2.96 12.32 4.41
CA VAL A 65 2.25 11.68 3.30
C VAL A 65 2.72 10.22 3.25
N VAL A 66 1.86 9.30 3.62
CA VAL A 66 2.16 7.85 3.70
C VAL A 66 1.60 7.18 2.45
N LEU A 67 2.47 6.55 1.67
CA LEU A 67 2.10 5.95 0.38
C LEU A 67 2.72 4.55 0.27
N PRO A 68 1.96 3.53 -0.14
CA PRO A 68 2.52 2.27 -0.60
C PRO A 68 3.44 2.49 -1.81
N ALA A 69 4.57 1.78 -1.85
CA ALA A 69 5.57 1.96 -2.90
C ALA A 69 5.18 1.27 -4.22
N ASP A 70 4.39 0.20 -4.13
CA ASP A 70 4.02 -0.75 -5.18
C ASP A 70 2.71 -0.43 -5.91
N HIS A 71 1.95 0.59 -5.49
CA HIS A 71 0.71 0.98 -6.15
C HIS A 71 0.96 1.77 -7.44
N LEU A 72 0.15 1.51 -8.46
CA LEU A 72 0.12 2.25 -9.72
C LEU A 72 -0.87 3.42 -9.64
N ILE A 73 -0.45 4.60 -10.11
CA ILE A 73 -1.27 5.80 -10.28
C ILE A 73 -0.93 6.40 -11.63
N ARG A 74 -1.88 6.42 -12.57
CA ARG A 74 -1.65 6.93 -13.92
C ARG A 74 -1.93 8.42 -14.07
N LYS A 75 -2.96 8.93 -13.42
CA LYS A 75 -3.30 10.37 -13.45
C LYS A 75 -2.47 11.13 -12.39
N VAL A 76 -1.15 11.23 -12.62
CA VAL A 76 -0.22 11.84 -11.67
C VAL A 76 -0.52 13.31 -11.36
N PRO A 77 -0.88 14.19 -12.34
CA PRO A 77 -1.23 15.58 -12.06
C PRO A 77 -2.42 15.72 -11.10
N GLU A 78 -3.47 14.91 -11.29
CA GLU A 78 -4.66 14.87 -10.44
C GLU A 78 -4.31 14.40 -9.02
N PHE A 79 -3.46 13.38 -8.92
CA PHE A 79 -2.97 12.89 -7.64
C PHE A 79 -2.16 13.96 -6.89
N VAL A 80 -1.25 14.66 -7.55
CA VAL A 80 -0.46 15.75 -6.94
C VAL A 80 -1.37 16.88 -6.46
N LYS A 81 -2.42 17.22 -7.22
CA LYS A 81 -3.43 18.21 -6.81
C LYS A 81 -4.21 17.75 -5.56
N ALA A 82 -4.62 16.50 -5.52
CA ALA A 82 -5.29 15.91 -4.35
C ALA A 82 -4.39 15.89 -3.11
N LEU A 83 -3.10 15.53 -3.28
CA LEU A 83 -2.11 15.57 -2.20
C LEU A 83 -1.95 16.98 -1.61
N ARG A 84 -1.87 18.02 -2.46
CA ARG A 84 -1.76 19.42 -1.98
C ARG A 84 -2.96 19.79 -1.13
N LEU A 85 -4.18 19.52 -1.63
CA LEU A 85 -5.40 19.79 -0.90
C LEU A 85 -5.46 19.03 0.43
N ALA A 86 -5.05 17.76 0.45
CA ALA A 86 -5.00 16.96 1.66
C ALA A 86 -4.03 17.54 2.71
N VAL A 87 -2.85 17.99 2.28
CA VAL A 87 -1.87 18.66 3.15
C VAL A 87 -2.45 19.95 3.73
N ASP A 88 -3.11 20.79 2.91
CA ASP A 88 -3.73 22.04 3.35
C ASP A 88 -4.83 21.79 4.40
N ILE A 89 -5.62 20.71 4.23
CA ILE A 89 -6.68 20.33 5.16
C ILE A 89 -6.10 19.87 6.50
N VAL A 90 -5.14 18.95 6.51
CA VAL A 90 -4.57 18.43 7.76
C VAL A 90 -3.72 19.47 8.49
N ALA A 91 -3.20 20.47 7.79
CA ALA A 91 -2.51 21.60 8.42
C ALA A 91 -3.44 22.41 9.35
N GLN A 92 -4.75 22.47 9.05
CA GLN A 92 -5.73 23.30 9.75
C GLN A 92 -6.36 22.62 10.98
N GLY A 93 -6.24 21.30 11.13
CA GLY A 93 -6.87 20.57 12.23
C GLY A 93 -6.13 19.28 12.58
N ALA A 94 -6.62 18.59 13.60
CA ALA A 94 -6.13 17.28 14.04
C ALA A 94 -6.87 16.17 13.27
N TYR A 95 -6.59 16.00 12.00
CA TYR A 95 -7.26 15.03 11.13
C TYR A 95 -6.34 13.91 10.70
N LEU A 96 -6.90 12.69 10.60
CA LEU A 96 -6.30 11.54 9.92
C LEU A 96 -6.99 11.38 8.56
N LEU A 97 -6.37 11.86 7.48
CA LEU A 97 -6.96 11.82 6.15
C LEU A 97 -6.52 10.59 5.39
N THR A 98 -7.48 9.86 4.78
CA THR A 98 -7.23 8.80 3.82
C THR A 98 -7.79 9.14 2.44
N PHE A 99 -7.14 8.63 1.38
CA PHE A 99 -7.69 8.71 0.04
C PHE A 99 -8.58 7.50 -0.23
N GLY A 100 -9.83 7.77 -0.56
CA GLY A 100 -10.78 6.77 -1.03
C GLY A 100 -10.81 6.71 -2.55
N ILE A 101 -10.62 5.54 -3.15
CA ILE A 101 -10.73 5.37 -4.60
C ILE A 101 -12.19 5.12 -4.96
N VAL A 102 -12.68 5.87 -5.93
CA VAL A 102 -14.06 5.67 -6.44
C VAL A 102 -14.16 4.30 -7.10
N PRO A 103 -15.00 3.38 -6.60
CA PRO A 103 -15.09 2.03 -7.15
C PRO A 103 -15.72 2.05 -8.55
N ASN A 104 -15.14 1.27 -9.47
CA ASN A 104 -15.68 1.05 -10.81
C ASN A 104 -16.14 -0.39 -11.05
N ARG A 105 -15.96 -1.29 -10.07
CA ARG A 105 -16.37 -2.69 -10.08
C ARG A 105 -16.54 -3.20 -8.63
N PRO A 106 -17.26 -4.33 -8.43
CA PRO A 106 -17.42 -4.93 -7.09
C PRO A 106 -16.19 -5.78 -6.72
N GLU A 107 -15.10 -5.12 -6.30
CA GLU A 107 -13.85 -5.80 -5.92
C GLU A 107 -13.97 -6.38 -4.49
N THR A 108 -13.68 -7.67 -4.33
CA THR A 108 -13.75 -8.37 -3.03
C THR A 108 -12.40 -8.49 -2.33
N GLY A 109 -11.32 -8.16 -3.04
CA GLY A 109 -9.95 -8.18 -2.51
C GLY A 109 -9.60 -6.92 -1.72
N TYR A 110 -10.41 -5.85 -1.82
CA TYR A 110 -10.15 -4.56 -1.21
C TYR A 110 -10.98 -4.31 0.05
N GLY A 111 -10.44 -3.48 0.94
CA GLY A 111 -11.22 -2.83 1.98
C GLY A 111 -12.07 -1.68 1.40
N TYR A 112 -13.20 -1.42 2.02
CA TYR A 112 -14.12 -0.33 1.66
C TYR A 112 -14.26 0.66 2.80
N ILE A 113 -14.39 1.94 2.45
CA ILE A 113 -14.62 3.05 3.37
C ILE A 113 -16.01 3.63 3.07
N LYS A 114 -16.92 3.53 4.02
CA LYS A 114 -18.22 4.22 3.94
C LYS A 114 -18.03 5.69 4.29
N ILE A 115 -18.33 6.57 3.34
CA ILE A 115 -18.32 8.02 3.58
C ILE A 115 -19.60 8.46 4.27
N GLY A 116 -19.45 9.33 5.25
CA GLY A 116 -20.52 9.98 5.99
C GLY A 116 -20.88 11.36 5.42
N ASP A 117 -21.11 12.31 6.30
CA ASP A 117 -21.42 13.68 5.93
C ASP A 117 -20.17 14.44 5.45
N PRO A 118 -20.33 15.43 4.55
CA PRO A 118 -19.23 16.33 4.18
C PRO A 118 -18.64 17.01 5.41
N CYS A 119 -17.33 17.11 5.46
CA CYS A 119 -16.64 17.81 6.54
C CYS A 119 -16.56 19.31 6.25
N SER A 120 -17.60 20.06 6.62
CA SER A 120 -17.66 21.52 6.39
C SER A 120 -16.58 22.30 7.15
N GLU A 121 -16.04 21.74 8.23
CA GLU A 121 -14.98 22.36 9.05
C GLU A 121 -13.67 22.55 8.25
N THR A 122 -13.46 21.76 7.19
CA THR A 122 -12.27 21.86 6.32
C THR A 122 -12.37 22.96 5.26
N GLY A 123 -13.52 23.61 5.12
CA GLY A 123 -13.77 24.55 4.02
C GLY A 123 -13.80 23.90 2.62
N SER A 124 -13.78 22.56 2.55
CA SER A 124 -13.79 21.81 1.30
C SER A 124 -14.99 20.85 1.23
N ASN A 125 -15.74 20.93 0.15
CA ASN A 125 -16.86 19.99 -0.12
C ASN A 125 -16.39 18.63 -0.68
N SER A 126 -15.07 18.43 -0.79
CA SER A 126 -14.48 17.21 -1.37
C SER A 126 -14.01 16.22 -0.32
N VAL A 127 -14.29 16.45 0.97
CA VAL A 127 -13.83 15.63 2.08
C VAL A 127 -14.99 15.25 2.98
N TYR A 128 -15.05 14.02 3.38
CA TYR A 128 -16.14 13.43 4.15
C TYR A 128 -15.63 12.82 5.45
N LYS A 129 -16.43 12.88 6.51
CA LYS A 129 -16.18 12.07 7.71
C LYS A 129 -16.30 10.58 7.34
N VAL A 130 -15.44 9.75 7.88
CA VAL A 130 -15.55 8.30 7.68
C VAL A 130 -16.64 7.77 8.62
N ALA A 131 -17.61 7.05 8.05
CA ALA A 131 -18.67 6.43 8.83
C ALA A 131 -18.32 5.00 9.25
N GLN A 132 -17.57 4.27 8.41
CA GLN A 132 -17.20 2.88 8.67
C GLN A 132 -16.08 2.42 7.74
N PHE A 133 -15.22 1.54 8.24
CA PHE A 133 -14.36 0.67 7.42
C PHE A 133 -14.97 -0.72 7.32
N VAL A 134 -14.86 -1.35 6.15
CA VAL A 134 -15.32 -2.72 5.91
C VAL A 134 -14.24 -3.45 5.12
N GLU A 135 -13.75 -4.54 5.68
CA GLU A 135 -12.67 -5.31 5.06
C GLU A 135 -13.25 -6.45 4.22
N LYS A 136 -12.83 -6.52 2.96
CA LYS A 136 -13.04 -7.64 2.01
C LYS A 136 -14.47 -8.24 2.05
N PRO A 137 -15.48 -7.51 1.56
CA PRO A 137 -16.85 -7.99 1.53
C PRO A 137 -17.03 -9.17 0.56
N ASP A 138 -18.14 -9.89 0.67
CA ASP A 138 -18.57 -10.81 -0.37
C ASP A 138 -19.04 -10.07 -1.63
N VAL A 139 -19.23 -10.79 -2.74
CA VAL A 139 -19.60 -10.21 -4.05
C VAL A 139 -20.90 -9.41 -3.97
N ALA A 140 -21.96 -9.96 -3.38
CA ALA A 140 -23.26 -9.31 -3.31
C ALA A 140 -23.19 -8.02 -2.48
N THR A 141 -22.44 -8.04 -1.39
CA THR A 141 -22.18 -6.86 -0.56
C THR A 141 -21.38 -5.81 -1.34
N ALA A 142 -20.32 -6.22 -2.06
CA ALA A 142 -19.52 -5.32 -2.89
C ALA A 142 -20.33 -4.66 -4.00
N GLU A 143 -21.23 -5.41 -4.67
CA GLU A 143 -22.17 -4.88 -5.67
C GLU A 143 -23.07 -3.80 -5.07
N SER A 144 -23.63 -4.05 -3.87
CA SER A 144 -24.46 -3.07 -3.16
C SER A 144 -23.68 -1.79 -2.80
N TYR A 145 -22.41 -1.93 -2.44
CA TYR A 145 -21.54 -0.79 -2.13
C TYR A 145 -21.28 0.08 -3.34
N VAL A 146 -20.94 -0.52 -4.48
CA VAL A 146 -20.74 0.19 -5.74
C VAL A 146 -22.03 0.91 -6.16
N ALA A 147 -23.17 0.21 -6.13
CA ALA A 147 -24.46 0.77 -6.51
C ALA A 147 -24.91 1.94 -5.63
N SER A 148 -24.54 1.94 -4.35
CA SER A 148 -24.90 3.01 -3.39
C SER A 148 -24.17 4.34 -3.65
N GLY A 149 -23.01 4.32 -4.29
CA GLY A 149 -22.12 5.48 -4.48
C GLY A 149 -21.55 6.07 -3.18
N ARG A 150 -21.75 5.40 -2.03
CA ARG A 150 -21.33 5.88 -0.70
C ARG A 150 -20.11 5.14 -0.14
N TYR A 151 -19.53 4.22 -0.89
CA TYR A 151 -18.36 3.47 -0.49
C TYR A 151 -17.21 3.71 -1.45
N MET A 152 -16.03 3.91 -0.89
CA MET A 152 -14.77 4.07 -1.61
C MET A 152 -13.88 2.87 -1.30
N TRP A 153 -12.99 2.47 -2.22
CA TRP A 153 -11.95 1.51 -1.87
C TRP A 153 -10.92 2.15 -0.96
N ASN A 154 -10.48 1.45 0.06
CA ASN A 154 -9.37 1.87 0.90
C ASN A 154 -8.05 1.75 0.12
N SER A 155 -7.43 2.86 -0.16
CA SER A 155 -6.18 2.90 -0.93
C SER A 155 -4.92 2.60 -0.11
N GLY A 156 -5.01 2.60 1.22
CA GLY A 156 -3.83 2.55 2.09
C GLY A 156 -2.92 3.78 1.99
N MET A 157 -3.42 4.89 1.44
CA MET A 157 -2.69 6.16 1.33
C MET A 157 -3.24 7.17 2.32
N PHE A 158 -2.36 7.80 3.10
CA PHE A 158 -2.77 8.66 4.22
C PHE A 158 -2.01 9.97 4.25
N VAL A 159 -2.63 10.99 4.85
CA VAL A 159 -2.01 12.30 5.15
C VAL A 159 -2.43 12.72 6.56
N TRP A 160 -1.46 13.10 7.39
CA TRP A 160 -1.67 13.58 8.76
C TRP A 160 -0.46 14.32 9.31
N LYS A 161 -0.59 15.06 10.39
CA LYS A 161 0.57 15.54 11.16
C LYS A 161 1.20 14.37 11.93
N ALA A 162 2.51 14.35 12.03
CA ALA A 162 3.23 13.35 12.81
C ALA A 162 2.76 13.34 14.29
N SER A 163 2.44 14.51 14.85
CA SER A 163 1.86 14.64 16.18
C SER A 163 0.52 13.95 16.32
N ASP A 164 -0.37 14.07 15.31
CA ASP A 164 -1.75 13.58 15.41
C ASP A 164 -1.81 12.06 15.31
N ILE A 165 -1.00 11.47 14.40
CA ILE A 165 -0.92 10.01 14.35
C ILE A 165 -0.25 9.42 15.59
N ILE A 166 0.75 10.09 16.19
CA ILE A 166 1.36 9.64 17.44
C ILE A 166 0.32 9.68 18.57
N ALA A 167 -0.49 10.74 18.67
CA ALA A 167 -1.57 10.82 19.68
C ALA A 167 -2.61 9.70 19.50
N SER A 168 -2.95 9.38 18.24
CA SER A 168 -3.86 8.27 17.94
C SER A 168 -3.26 6.90 18.25
N LEU A 169 -1.96 6.72 17.99
CA LEU A 169 -1.22 5.51 18.40
C LEU A 169 -1.16 5.38 19.92
N ASP A 170 -0.97 6.47 20.66
CA ASP A 170 -1.01 6.48 22.12
C ASP A 170 -2.35 6.00 22.66
N THR A 171 -3.44 6.40 22.02
CA THR A 171 -4.80 6.07 22.42
C THR A 171 -5.17 4.63 22.05
N HIS A 172 -4.92 4.22 20.81
CA HIS A 172 -5.47 2.98 20.26
C HIS A 172 -4.47 1.81 20.25
N LEU A 173 -3.17 2.09 20.27
CA LEU A 173 -2.07 1.10 20.26
C LEU A 173 -1.00 1.45 21.30
N PRO A 174 -1.34 1.58 22.60
CA PRO A 174 -0.42 2.07 23.62
C PRO A 174 0.85 1.20 23.78
N GLN A 175 0.75 -0.12 23.58
CA GLN A 175 1.92 -1.00 23.65
C GLN A 175 2.94 -0.67 22.55
N LEU A 176 2.47 -0.47 21.32
CA LEU A 176 3.31 -0.10 20.17
C LEU A 176 3.91 1.29 20.38
N SER A 177 3.07 2.28 20.74
CA SER A 177 3.51 3.65 20.93
C SER A 177 4.56 3.78 22.04
N ASN A 178 4.36 3.09 23.18
CA ASN A 178 5.34 3.08 24.27
C ASN A 178 6.68 2.45 23.84
N ALA A 179 6.66 1.32 23.10
CA ALA A 179 7.89 0.68 22.64
C ALA A 179 8.73 1.59 21.73
N ILE A 180 8.08 2.36 20.83
CA ILE A 180 8.78 3.33 19.98
C ILE A 180 9.19 4.58 20.77
N ARG A 181 8.38 5.03 21.73
CA ARG A 181 8.70 6.17 22.59
C ARG A 181 9.93 5.90 23.46
N GLU A 182 10.11 4.68 23.98
CA GLU A 182 11.30 4.28 24.76
C GLU A 182 12.58 4.48 23.98
N ILE A 183 12.57 4.25 22.66
CA ILE A 183 13.75 4.38 21.80
C ILE A 183 13.90 5.77 21.16
N PHE A 184 12.95 6.68 21.36
CA PHE A 184 12.95 8.02 20.75
C PHE A 184 14.27 8.80 20.95
N PRO A 185 14.91 8.81 22.15
CA PRO A 185 16.19 9.48 22.35
C PRO A 185 17.32 8.91 21.49
N LEU A 186 17.25 7.61 21.16
CA LEU A 186 18.29 6.88 20.44
C LEU A 186 18.15 6.98 18.91
N LEU A 187 17.00 7.43 18.39
CA LEU A 187 16.79 7.63 16.95
C LEU A 187 17.83 8.64 16.41
N GLY A 188 18.45 8.35 15.27
CA GLY A 188 19.50 9.18 14.67
C GLY A 188 20.87 9.05 15.33
N THR A 189 21.06 8.13 16.28
CA THR A 189 22.36 7.81 16.89
C THR A 189 22.91 6.48 16.39
N ALA A 190 24.17 6.16 16.71
CA ALA A 190 24.75 4.85 16.38
C ALA A 190 24.02 3.67 17.04
N GLU A 191 23.24 3.90 18.10
CA GLU A 191 22.47 2.88 18.81
C GLU A 191 21.10 2.59 18.18
N GLU A 192 20.66 3.40 17.21
CA GLU A 192 19.33 3.31 16.58
C GLU A 192 19.01 1.88 16.09
N PRO A 193 19.86 1.19 15.30
CA PRO A 193 19.49 -0.13 14.77
C PRO A 193 19.22 -1.17 15.86
N ALA A 194 20.02 -1.18 16.92
CA ALA A 194 19.83 -2.08 18.06
C ALA A 194 18.60 -1.71 18.88
N ALA A 195 18.31 -0.42 19.03
CA ALA A 195 17.12 0.08 19.73
C ALA A 195 15.83 -0.30 18.98
N ILE A 196 15.78 -0.09 17.66
CA ILE A 196 14.65 -0.49 16.82
C ILE A 196 14.40 -1.99 16.94
N ARG A 197 15.43 -2.84 16.87
CA ARG A 197 15.27 -4.29 17.02
C ARG A 197 14.61 -4.65 18.35
N ARG A 198 15.09 -4.10 19.48
CA ARG A 198 14.49 -4.34 20.81
C ARG A 198 13.04 -3.88 20.91
N ALA A 199 12.69 -2.77 20.28
CA ALA A 199 11.32 -2.28 20.25
C ALA A 199 10.42 -3.22 19.43
N TYR A 200 10.86 -3.65 18.24
CA TYR A 200 10.09 -4.51 17.33
C TYR A 200 9.83 -5.91 17.90
N GLU A 201 10.70 -6.43 18.77
CA GLU A 201 10.45 -7.68 19.49
C GLU A 201 9.20 -7.62 20.40
N LYS A 202 8.87 -6.43 20.92
CA LYS A 202 7.73 -6.19 21.82
C LYS A 202 6.44 -5.77 21.10
N ILE A 203 6.52 -5.33 19.83
CA ILE A 203 5.40 -4.75 19.10
C ILE A 203 4.51 -5.86 18.49
N PRO A 204 3.18 -5.81 18.65
CA PRO A 204 2.26 -6.70 17.95
C PRO A 204 2.22 -6.38 16.46
N ALA A 205 2.02 -7.41 15.62
CA ALA A 205 1.82 -7.24 14.18
C ALA A 205 0.37 -6.81 13.90
N ILE A 206 0.16 -5.54 13.60
CA ILE A 206 -1.16 -4.97 13.30
C ILE A 206 -1.06 -3.90 12.21
N SER A 207 -2.06 -3.82 11.31
CA SER A 207 -2.12 -2.75 10.32
C SER A 207 -2.53 -1.43 10.96
N ILE A 208 -2.15 -0.32 10.36
CA ILE A 208 -2.60 1.02 10.79
C ILE A 208 -4.12 1.15 10.63
N ASP A 209 -4.70 0.48 9.63
CA ASP A 209 -6.14 0.46 9.39
C ASP A 209 -6.88 -0.11 10.60
N HIS A 210 -6.63 -1.38 10.97
CA HIS A 210 -7.26 -2.02 12.13
C HIS A 210 -6.85 -1.42 13.47
N GLY A 211 -5.60 -0.96 13.56
CA GLY A 211 -5.06 -0.43 14.80
C GLY A 211 -5.60 0.93 15.17
N VAL A 212 -5.76 1.81 14.20
CA VAL A 212 -6.09 3.23 14.38
C VAL A 212 -7.26 3.68 13.52
N MET A 213 -7.21 3.50 12.19
CA MET A 213 -8.15 4.15 11.27
C MET A 213 -9.61 3.72 11.48
N GLU A 214 -9.83 2.46 11.85
CA GLU A 214 -11.17 1.94 12.16
C GLU A 214 -11.74 2.43 13.51
N LYS A 215 -10.91 3.03 14.37
CA LYS A 215 -11.26 3.36 15.75
C LYS A 215 -11.25 4.86 16.05
N ALA A 216 -10.51 5.63 15.26
CA ALA A 216 -10.35 7.05 15.51
C ALA A 216 -11.55 7.85 14.98
N ASP A 217 -12.00 8.83 15.76
CA ASP A 217 -13.20 9.64 15.45
C ASP A 217 -12.91 10.81 14.49
N ASN A 218 -11.63 11.13 14.27
CA ASN A 218 -11.17 12.25 13.46
C ASN A 218 -10.70 11.84 12.05
N VAL A 219 -11.18 10.71 11.55
CA VAL A 219 -10.81 10.20 10.24
C VAL A 219 -11.64 10.86 9.15
N LEU A 220 -10.94 11.38 8.14
CA LEU A 220 -11.52 11.96 6.94
C LEU A 220 -11.19 11.11 5.71
N CYS A 221 -12.15 11.00 4.78
CA CYS A 221 -11.95 10.39 3.47
C CYS A 221 -12.06 11.44 2.37
N MET A 222 -11.05 11.50 1.50
CA MET A 222 -11.06 12.28 0.26
C MET A 222 -11.23 11.33 -0.93
N PRO A 223 -12.41 11.28 -1.56
CA PRO A 223 -12.60 10.51 -2.79
C PRO A 223 -11.74 11.06 -3.92
N ILE A 224 -11.00 10.18 -4.61
CA ILE A 224 -10.19 10.53 -5.78
C ILE A 224 -10.38 9.52 -6.91
N ASP A 225 -10.27 10.01 -8.14
CA ASP A 225 -10.17 9.20 -9.36
C ASP A 225 -8.83 9.52 -10.03
N VAL A 226 -7.85 8.66 -9.80
CA VAL A 226 -6.47 8.84 -10.25
C VAL A 226 -5.96 7.65 -11.07
N ASP A 227 -6.87 6.81 -11.58
CA ASP A 227 -6.55 5.56 -12.26
C ASP A 227 -5.57 4.73 -11.44
N TRP A 228 -6.02 4.42 -10.20
CA TRP A 228 -5.27 3.70 -9.19
C TRP A 228 -5.47 2.19 -9.31
N ASN A 229 -4.40 1.45 -9.07
CA ASN A 229 -4.40 -0.01 -8.91
C ASN A 229 -3.35 -0.40 -7.87
N ASP A 230 -3.70 -1.30 -6.94
CA ASP A 230 -2.76 -1.80 -5.92
C ASP A 230 -1.77 -2.84 -6.46
N VAL A 231 -2.00 -3.33 -7.68
CA VAL A 231 -1.20 -4.40 -8.33
C VAL A 231 -1.06 -5.64 -7.43
N GLY A 232 -2.09 -5.90 -6.60
CA GLY A 232 -2.05 -6.92 -5.55
C GLY A 232 -2.19 -8.37 -6.04
N THR A 233 -2.51 -8.58 -7.32
CA THR A 233 -2.63 -9.91 -7.91
C THR A 233 -2.09 -9.94 -9.32
N TRP A 234 -1.70 -11.11 -9.82
CA TRP A 234 -1.30 -11.28 -11.22
C TRP A 234 -2.41 -10.86 -12.19
N ALA A 235 -3.68 -11.07 -11.85
CA ALA A 235 -4.82 -10.67 -12.67
C ALA A 235 -4.90 -9.14 -12.88
N SER A 236 -4.39 -8.35 -11.94
CA SER A 236 -4.37 -6.88 -12.08
C SER A 236 -3.39 -6.38 -13.14
N LEU A 237 -2.43 -7.23 -13.57
CA LEU A 237 -1.44 -6.86 -14.60
C LEU A 237 -2.05 -6.64 -15.98
N GLU A 238 -3.24 -7.17 -16.27
CA GLU A 238 -3.97 -6.84 -17.51
C GLU A 238 -4.19 -5.34 -17.66
N SER A 239 -4.58 -4.71 -16.55
CA SER A 239 -4.76 -3.26 -16.53
C SER A 239 -3.44 -2.48 -16.58
N VAL A 240 -2.32 -3.11 -16.19
CA VAL A 240 -0.99 -2.48 -16.13
C VAL A 240 -0.26 -2.57 -17.47
N TRP A 241 -0.22 -3.76 -18.07
CA TRP A 241 0.52 -4.02 -19.32
C TRP A 241 -0.31 -3.69 -20.57
N GLY A 242 -1.64 -3.66 -20.43
CA GLY A 242 -2.58 -3.63 -21.57
C GLY A 242 -2.74 -5.00 -22.18
N CYS A 243 -3.77 -5.17 -23.01
CA CYS A 243 -4.07 -6.42 -23.70
C CYS A 243 -3.96 -6.26 -25.21
N ASP A 244 -3.60 -7.33 -25.89
CA ASP A 244 -3.68 -7.44 -27.36
C ASP A 244 -5.13 -7.63 -27.85
N GLY A 245 -5.32 -7.85 -29.16
CA GLY A 245 -6.64 -8.04 -29.79
C GLY A 245 -7.39 -9.29 -29.30
N ASP A 246 -6.70 -10.26 -28.72
CA ASP A 246 -7.25 -11.50 -28.17
C ASP A 246 -7.38 -11.45 -26.63
N GLY A 247 -7.16 -10.29 -26.01
CA GLY A 247 -7.25 -10.11 -24.56
C GLY A 247 -6.04 -10.62 -23.78
N ASN A 248 -4.91 -10.92 -24.43
CA ASN A 248 -3.72 -11.39 -23.74
C ASN A 248 -2.86 -10.19 -23.25
N ALA A 249 -2.46 -10.20 -21.99
CA ALA A 249 -1.49 -9.27 -21.41
C ALA A 249 -0.12 -9.92 -21.35
N VAL A 250 0.87 -9.35 -22.06
CA VAL A 250 2.15 -10.01 -22.31
C VAL A 250 3.33 -9.15 -21.87
N GLN A 251 4.26 -9.77 -21.16
CA GLN A 251 5.59 -9.23 -20.89
C GLN A 251 6.68 -10.23 -21.35
N GLY A 252 7.57 -9.80 -22.23
CA GLY A 252 8.62 -10.64 -22.83
C GLY A 252 8.28 -11.09 -24.25
N GLN A 253 8.95 -12.16 -24.71
CA GLN A 253 8.74 -12.73 -26.05
C GLN A 253 7.67 -13.82 -25.98
N VAL A 254 6.51 -13.56 -26.58
CA VAL A 254 5.39 -14.51 -26.62
C VAL A 254 4.85 -14.66 -28.03
N VAL A 255 4.60 -15.90 -28.44
CA VAL A 255 3.90 -16.23 -29.69
C VAL A 255 2.70 -17.08 -29.33
N SER A 256 1.51 -16.65 -29.74
CA SER A 256 0.26 -17.33 -29.41
C SER A 256 -0.52 -17.71 -30.66
N VAL A 257 -1.15 -18.87 -30.64
CA VAL A 257 -2.06 -19.36 -31.68
C VAL A 257 -3.35 -19.80 -31.00
N GLN A 258 -4.50 -19.22 -31.41
CA GLN A 258 -5.82 -19.55 -30.84
C GLN A 258 -5.84 -19.49 -29.30
N SER A 259 -5.11 -18.51 -28.72
CA SER A 259 -5.02 -18.32 -27.28
C SER A 259 -5.56 -16.96 -26.90
N ARG A 260 -6.35 -16.88 -25.82
CA ARG A 260 -7.03 -15.65 -25.40
C ARG A 260 -7.10 -15.50 -23.88
N ASP A 261 -7.29 -14.27 -23.48
CA ASP A 261 -7.48 -13.90 -22.06
C ASP A 261 -6.38 -14.46 -21.15
N CYS A 262 -5.11 -14.51 -21.64
CA CYS A 262 -3.98 -14.99 -20.87
C CYS A 262 -3.10 -13.84 -20.38
N ILE A 263 -2.49 -14.02 -19.21
CA ILE A 263 -1.42 -13.15 -18.68
C ILE A 263 -0.13 -13.95 -18.77
N VAL A 264 0.86 -13.45 -19.51
CA VAL A 264 2.10 -14.16 -19.74
C VAL A 264 3.30 -13.28 -19.43
N SER A 265 4.09 -13.67 -18.43
CA SER A 265 5.39 -13.06 -18.13
C SER A 265 6.49 -14.06 -18.42
N SER A 266 7.28 -13.82 -19.47
CA SER A 266 8.46 -14.62 -19.80
C SER A 266 9.59 -13.72 -20.31
N PRO A 267 10.30 -13.03 -19.40
CA PRO A 267 11.31 -12.04 -19.77
C PRO A 267 12.58 -12.65 -20.35
N HIS A 268 12.84 -13.94 -20.09
CA HIS A 268 14.12 -14.59 -20.41
C HIS A 268 14.03 -15.62 -21.52
N LYS A 269 12.85 -16.12 -21.86
CA LYS A 269 12.64 -17.18 -22.84
C LYS A 269 11.49 -16.83 -23.78
N LEU A 270 11.50 -17.43 -24.98
CA LEU A 270 10.32 -17.42 -25.84
C LEU A 270 9.26 -18.34 -25.23
N ALA A 271 8.12 -17.79 -24.88
CA ALA A 271 6.94 -18.56 -24.50
C ALA A 271 6.03 -18.76 -25.74
N THR A 272 5.53 -19.97 -25.92
CA THR A 272 4.59 -20.26 -27.01
C THR A 272 3.32 -20.86 -26.47
N LEU A 273 2.17 -20.35 -26.93
CA LEU A 273 0.85 -20.78 -26.48
C LEU A 273 0.01 -21.27 -27.66
N ILE A 274 -0.65 -22.39 -27.50
CA ILE A 274 -1.60 -22.93 -28.49
C ILE A 274 -2.87 -23.33 -27.76
N GLY A 275 -4.02 -22.70 -28.12
CA GLY A 275 -5.33 -23.02 -27.55
C GLY A 275 -5.42 -22.75 -26.03
N ALA A 276 -4.55 -21.89 -25.50
CA ALA A 276 -4.57 -21.52 -24.07
C ALA A 276 -5.63 -20.45 -23.81
N GLU A 277 -6.35 -20.56 -22.71
CA GLU A 277 -7.45 -19.66 -22.37
C GLU A 277 -7.51 -19.42 -20.86
N ASN A 278 -7.66 -18.16 -20.46
CA ASN A 278 -7.87 -17.76 -19.05
C ASN A 278 -6.74 -18.24 -18.11
N LEU A 279 -5.49 -18.16 -18.56
CA LEU A 279 -4.33 -18.60 -17.79
C LEU A 279 -3.44 -17.43 -17.37
N ILE A 280 -2.77 -17.61 -16.24
CA ILE A 280 -1.61 -16.85 -15.79
C ILE A 280 -0.40 -17.75 -15.93
N ILE A 281 0.59 -17.30 -16.69
CA ILE A 281 1.84 -18.03 -16.96
C ILE A 281 3.00 -17.09 -16.59
N VAL A 282 3.79 -17.49 -15.61
CA VAL A 282 4.94 -16.71 -15.13
C VAL A 282 6.17 -17.59 -15.16
N ASP A 283 7.10 -17.24 -16.02
CA ASP A 283 8.41 -17.90 -16.18
C ASP A 283 9.50 -16.98 -15.60
N THR A 284 10.14 -17.44 -14.54
CA THR A 284 11.30 -16.80 -13.94
C THR A 284 12.57 -17.58 -14.26
N SER A 285 13.73 -17.17 -13.74
CA SER A 285 14.98 -17.90 -13.92
C SER A 285 15.02 -19.26 -13.21
N ASP A 286 14.19 -19.42 -12.17
CA ASP A 286 14.22 -20.53 -11.21
C ASP A 286 12.91 -21.32 -11.12
N ALA A 287 11.80 -20.77 -11.61
CA ALA A 287 10.50 -21.43 -11.54
C ALA A 287 9.57 -21.08 -12.70
N LEU A 288 8.66 -21.99 -13.02
CA LEU A 288 7.54 -21.75 -13.93
C LEU A 288 6.24 -21.98 -13.16
N MET A 289 5.39 -20.94 -13.09
CA MET A 289 4.05 -21.03 -12.53
C MET A 289 3.01 -20.94 -13.65
N ILE A 290 2.04 -21.86 -13.61
CA ILE A 290 0.85 -21.82 -14.47
C ILE A 290 -0.38 -21.98 -13.59
N CYS A 291 -1.31 -21.03 -13.64
CA CYS A 291 -2.58 -21.15 -12.97
C CYS A 291 -3.72 -20.53 -13.78
N ARG A 292 -4.95 -20.87 -13.49
CA ARG A 292 -6.12 -20.18 -14.04
C ARG A 292 -6.29 -18.83 -13.33
N LYS A 293 -6.80 -17.81 -14.04
CA LYS A 293 -7.03 -16.46 -13.46
C LYS A 293 -7.97 -16.49 -12.26
N ASP A 294 -9.03 -17.31 -12.33
CA ASP A 294 -10.00 -17.47 -11.24
C ASP A 294 -9.42 -18.17 -10.00
N HIS A 295 -8.21 -18.75 -10.10
CA HIS A 295 -7.45 -19.33 -9.00
C HIS A 295 -6.25 -18.48 -8.52
N ALA A 296 -6.10 -17.25 -9.01
CA ALA A 296 -4.96 -16.39 -8.67
C ALA A 296 -4.78 -16.17 -7.14
N GLN A 297 -5.88 -16.16 -6.38
CA GLN A 297 -5.83 -16.03 -4.92
C GLN A 297 -5.29 -17.29 -4.21
N ASP A 298 -5.32 -18.45 -4.87
CA ASP A 298 -4.82 -19.72 -4.30
C ASP A 298 -3.28 -19.81 -4.32
N ILE A 299 -2.59 -18.89 -4.98
CA ILE A 299 -1.12 -18.81 -5.00
C ILE A 299 -0.55 -18.75 -3.57
N LYS A 300 -1.22 -18.08 -2.63
CA LYS A 300 -0.83 -18.05 -1.22
C LYS A 300 -0.82 -19.44 -0.59
N LYS A 301 -1.79 -20.30 -0.93
CA LYS A 301 -1.83 -21.70 -0.46
C LYS A 301 -0.68 -22.51 -1.05
N LEU A 302 -0.33 -22.25 -2.33
CA LEU A 302 0.81 -22.89 -2.97
C LEU A 302 2.12 -22.54 -2.27
N GLN A 303 2.32 -21.28 -1.86
CA GLN A 303 3.51 -20.86 -1.12
C GLN A 303 3.67 -21.64 0.20
N GLU A 304 2.59 -21.86 0.95
CA GLU A 304 2.63 -22.67 2.18
C GLU A 304 3.02 -24.14 1.89
N ILE A 305 2.50 -24.71 0.79
CA ILE A 305 2.87 -26.08 0.38
C ILE A 305 4.35 -26.16 -0.02
N LEU A 306 4.87 -25.16 -0.72
CA LEU A 306 6.28 -25.10 -1.13
C LEU A 306 7.21 -25.04 0.09
N LYS A 307 6.88 -24.26 1.13
CA LYS A 307 7.60 -24.25 2.40
C LYS A 307 7.67 -25.65 3.02
N VAL A 308 6.52 -26.32 3.16
CA VAL A 308 6.45 -27.67 3.74
C VAL A 308 7.25 -28.69 2.92
N LYS A 309 7.37 -28.48 1.59
CA LYS A 309 8.13 -29.37 0.70
C LYS A 309 9.62 -29.02 0.59
N GLY A 310 10.12 -28.01 1.30
CA GLY A 310 11.53 -27.62 1.29
C GLY A 310 11.96 -26.76 0.10
N TYR A 311 11.01 -26.10 -0.58
CA TYR A 311 11.27 -25.18 -1.69
C TYR A 311 11.26 -23.71 -1.22
N GLU A 312 11.66 -23.44 0.02
CA GLU A 312 11.66 -22.09 0.60
C GLU A 312 12.55 -21.10 -0.19
N HIS A 313 13.57 -21.60 -0.87
CA HIS A 313 14.47 -20.79 -1.69
C HIS A 313 13.83 -20.23 -2.98
N LEU A 314 12.61 -20.63 -3.31
CA LEU A 314 11.81 -20.13 -4.44
C LEU A 314 10.71 -19.12 -4.03
N LEU A 315 10.70 -18.68 -2.74
CA LEU A 315 9.63 -17.83 -2.18
C LEU A 315 10.13 -16.42 -1.86
#